data_316bd8db21c24d3eb22772849f1ccff0
#
_entry.id   316bd8db21c24d3eb22772849f1ccff0
#
_cell.length_a   1.000
_cell.length_b   1.000
_cell.length_c   1.000
_cell.angle_alpha   90.00
_cell.angle_beta   90.00
_cell.angle_gamma   90.00
#
_symmetry.space_group_name_H-M   'P 1'
#
loop_
_entity.id
_entity.type
_entity.pdbx_description
1 polymer ?
#
loop_
_entity_poly.entity_id
_entity_poly.type
_entity_poly.pdbx_seq_one_letter_code
_entity_poly.pdbx_strand_id
1 'polypeptide(L)'
;FLKYFNPISNRRSSIIDTGMIHNKIYVGTSGWNYDHWRGVFYPEKYPRSKWLEFYSGEFKTVEVNATFYRSMKPETFDNWRKRTPETFSWSVKASRFITHVKRLKDASEPMQKFMKPLTMLGEKLGVILFQLPPSLVFDEDVLENFCRCLPENKRCTFEARHSSWLQENALLSFKRHNIAWCISDTAGRYPFREAVTSDFIYIRLHGSRKLYASEYTEEELKTWAEKIRRWNRDTFVYFDNDFMG
;
A
#
# COMPACT_ATOMS: atom_id res chain seq x y z
N PHE A 1 10.33 -6.97 -14.26
CA PHE A 1 9.52 -6.11 -13.38
C PHE A 1 10.33 -5.57 -12.21
N LEU A 2 10.71 -6.40 -11.22
CA LEU A 2 11.51 -5.99 -10.03
C LEU A 2 12.84 -5.30 -10.37
N LYS A 3 13.44 -5.59 -11.54
CA LYS A 3 14.73 -5.01 -11.96
C LYS A 3 14.74 -3.47 -12.05
N TYR A 4 13.59 -2.81 -12.27
CA TYR A 4 13.50 -1.36 -12.36
C TYR A 4 13.44 -0.67 -10.99
N PHE A 5 12.95 -1.37 -9.97
CA PHE A 5 12.74 -0.85 -8.63
C PHE A 5 13.84 -1.26 -7.64
N ASN A 6 14.73 -2.21 -8.02
CA ASN A 6 15.78 -2.70 -7.14
C ASN A 6 17.15 -2.08 -7.52
N PRO A 7 17.70 -1.12 -6.77
CA PRO A 7 18.97 -0.46 -7.11
C PRO A 7 20.23 -1.32 -6.87
N ILE A 8 20.14 -2.57 -6.35
CA ILE A 8 21.26 -3.30 -5.78
C ILE A 8 21.60 -4.62 -6.51
N SER A 9 21.33 -4.78 -7.80
CA SER A 9 21.77 -6.04 -8.43
C SER A 9 23.05 -5.95 -9.30
N ASN A 10 23.66 -4.78 -9.51
CA ASN A 10 24.92 -4.70 -10.27
C ASN A 10 25.77 -3.48 -9.90
N ARG A 11 26.57 -3.58 -8.83
CA ARG A 11 27.94 -3.03 -8.79
C ARG A 11 28.63 -3.45 -7.50
N ARG A 12 29.62 -4.37 -7.62
CA ARG A 12 30.74 -4.39 -6.69
C ARG A 12 31.56 -3.13 -7.00
N SER A 13 31.51 -2.14 -6.14
CA SER A 13 32.53 -1.09 -6.08
C SER A 13 32.56 -0.52 -4.67
N SER A 14 33.77 -0.61 -4.12
CA SER A 14 34.34 0.10 -2.96
C SER A 14 33.41 0.98 -2.14
N ILE A 15 33.19 0.54 -0.91
CA ILE A 15 32.50 1.26 0.16
C ILE A 15 33.30 2.53 0.47
N ILE A 16 32.74 3.68 0.09
CA ILE A 16 32.92 4.92 0.84
C ILE A 16 31.58 5.13 1.52
N ASP A 17 31.53 4.88 2.82
CA ASP A 17 30.37 5.13 3.68
C ASP A 17 30.19 6.64 3.83
N THR A 18 29.51 7.25 2.87
CA THR A 18 29.03 8.63 2.95
C THR A 18 27.60 8.58 3.44
N GLY A 19 27.37 8.50 4.73
CA GLY A 19 26.10 8.69 5.48
C GLY A 19 24.78 8.89 4.71
N MET A 20 24.60 8.24 3.55
CA MET A 20 23.39 8.33 2.76
C MET A 20 22.32 7.44 3.39
N ILE A 21 21.27 8.08 3.88
CA ILE A 21 20.02 7.41 4.26
C ILE A 21 19.50 6.69 3.03
N HIS A 22 19.70 5.36 2.98
CA HIS A 22 19.15 4.52 1.91
C HIS A 22 17.66 4.33 2.15
N ASN A 23 16.84 5.07 1.43
CA ASN A 23 15.39 4.87 1.45
C ASN A 23 15.03 3.47 0.92
N LYS A 24 14.08 2.82 1.60
CA LYS A 24 13.62 1.49 1.25
C LYS A 24 12.49 1.56 0.22
N ILE A 25 12.60 0.76 -0.84
CA ILE A 25 11.55 0.63 -1.84
C ILE A 25 10.94 -0.77 -1.69
N TYR A 26 9.65 -0.80 -1.35
CA TYR A 26 8.86 -2.00 -1.20
C TYR A 26 7.92 -2.11 -2.41
N VAL A 27 8.10 -3.14 -3.23
CA VAL A 27 7.24 -3.43 -4.38
C VAL A 27 6.51 -4.73 -4.13
N GLY A 28 5.21 -4.73 -4.36
CA GLY A 28 4.34 -5.89 -4.17
C GLY A 28 3.04 -5.75 -4.95
N THR A 29 2.08 -6.59 -4.62
CA THR A 29 0.77 -6.66 -5.28
C THR A 29 -0.36 -6.48 -4.26
N SER A 30 -1.56 -6.16 -4.74
CA SER A 30 -2.79 -6.09 -3.96
C SER A 30 -3.37 -7.49 -3.75
N GLY A 31 -2.72 -8.29 -2.90
CA GLY A 31 -3.01 -9.70 -2.66
C GLY A 31 -1.98 -10.64 -3.28
N TRP A 32 -2.06 -11.92 -2.90
CA TRP A 32 -1.15 -12.95 -3.39
C TRP A 32 -1.86 -14.29 -3.68
N ASN A 33 -3.15 -14.39 -3.42
CA ASN A 33 -3.86 -15.66 -3.36
C ASN A 33 -4.86 -15.79 -4.53
N TYR A 34 -4.33 -15.76 -5.74
CA TYR A 34 -5.09 -15.78 -6.98
C TYR A 34 -4.88 -17.07 -7.75
N ASP A 35 -5.97 -17.81 -8.05
CA ASP A 35 -5.87 -19.11 -8.74
C ASP A 35 -5.34 -18.97 -10.19
N HIS A 36 -5.63 -17.85 -10.86
CA HIS A 36 -5.14 -17.57 -12.21
C HIS A 36 -3.63 -17.28 -12.29
N TRP A 37 -2.93 -17.17 -11.15
CA TRP A 37 -1.48 -17.06 -11.10
C TRP A 37 -0.76 -18.41 -11.19
N ARG A 38 -1.50 -19.54 -11.22
CA ARG A 38 -0.91 -20.87 -11.48
C ARG A 38 -0.37 -20.94 -12.90
N GLY A 39 0.83 -21.51 -13.05
CA GLY A 39 1.52 -21.57 -14.33
C GLY A 39 2.09 -20.26 -14.84
N VAL A 40 1.78 -19.13 -14.17
CA VAL A 40 2.31 -17.79 -14.49
C VAL A 40 3.32 -17.35 -13.42
N PHE A 41 2.85 -17.10 -12.21
CA PHE A 41 3.70 -16.72 -11.07
C PHE A 41 4.02 -17.92 -10.18
N TYR A 42 2.99 -18.70 -9.79
CA TYR A 42 3.19 -19.94 -9.04
C TYR A 42 3.42 -21.11 -10.00
N PRO A 43 4.36 -22.05 -9.70
CA PRO A 43 4.46 -23.27 -10.49
C PRO A 43 3.11 -24.01 -10.54
N GLU A 44 2.80 -24.64 -11.69
CA GLU A 44 1.48 -25.24 -11.98
C GLU A 44 0.94 -26.14 -10.86
N LYS A 45 1.78 -27.04 -10.33
CA LYS A 45 1.42 -27.99 -9.27
C LYS A 45 1.81 -27.53 -7.86
N TYR A 46 2.16 -26.25 -7.68
CA TYR A 46 2.62 -25.78 -6.37
C TYR A 46 1.45 -25.67 -5.37
N PRO A 47 1.55 -26.23 -4.16
CA PRO A 47 0.45 -26.26 -3.20
C PRO A 47 0.04 -24.83 -2.78
N ARG A 48 -1.28 -24.53 -2.83
CA ARG A 48 -1.82 -23.23 -2.42
C ARG A 48 -1.44 -22.86 -0.98
N SER A 49 -1.33 -23.85 -0.09
CA SER A 49 -0.90 -23.67 1.30
C SER A 49 0.53 -23.09 1.42
N LYS A 50 1.34 -23.15 0.37
CA LYS A 50 2.73 -22.66 0.31
C LYS A 50 2.88 -21.37 -0.51
N TRP A 51 1.79 -20.80 -1.01
CA TRP A 51 1.85 -19.60 -1.86
C TRP A 51 2.37 -18.37 -1.13
N LEU A 52 2.07 -18.24 0.16
CA LEU A 52 2.57 -17.11 0.95
C LEU A 52 4.09 -17.14 1.07
N GLU A 53 4.68 -18.30 1.35
CA GLU A 53 6.13 -18.47 1.45
C GLU A 53 6.80 -18.21 0.09
N PHE A 54 6.22 -18.73 -1.00
CA PHE A 54 6.72 -18.49 -2.36
C PHE A 54 6.69 -16.99 -2.67
N TYR A 55 5.52 -16.34 -2.47
CA TYR A 55 5.34 -14.92 -2.71
C TYR A 55 6.33 -14.07 -1.92
N SER A 56 6.49 -14.36 -0.63
CA SER A 56 7.38 -13.60 0.25
C SER A 56 8.88 -13.86 0.01
N GLY A 57 9.22 -14.89 -0.77
CA GLY A 57 10.56 -15.10 -1.32
C GLY A 57 10.88 -14.15 -2.47
N GLU A 58 9.87 -13.80 -3.29
CA GLU A 58 10.02 -12.93 -4.45
C GLU A 58 9.77 -11.44 -4.11
N PHE A 59 8.75 -11.15 -3.31
CA PHE A 59 8.34 -9.80 -2.90
C PHE A 59 8.58 -9.58 -1.41
N LYS A 60 8.88 -8.34 -1.04
CA LYS A 60 9.10 -7.95 0.37
C LYS A 60 7.89 -7.31 1.03
N THR A 61 6.79 -7.16 0.31
CA THR A 61 5.56 -6.57 0.81
C THR A 61 4.36 -7.08 0.04
N VAL A 62 3.19 -6.97 0.66
CA VAL A 62 1.88 -7.22 0.04
C VAL A 62 0.83 -6.29 0.64
N GLU A 63 -0.15 -5.88 -0.15
CA GLU A 63 -1.34 -5.18 0.33
C GLU A 63 -2.48 -6.16 0.55
N VAL A 64 -3.04 -6.18 1.76
CA VAL A 64 -4.16 -7.06 2.12
C VAL A 64 -5.47 -6.33 1.93
N ASN A 65 -6.28 -6.77 0.95
CA ASN A 65 -7.60 -6.22 0.69
C ASN A 65 -8.76 -6.98 1.36
N ALA A 66 -8.54 -8.21 1.82
CA ALA A 66 -9.57 -9.03 2.45
C ALA A 66 -10.18 -8.39 3.71
N THR A 67 -9.38 -7.64 4.47
CA THR A 67 -9.77 -6.90 5.67
C THR A 67 -10.78 -5.78 5.42
N PHE A 68 -10.86 -5.30 4.19
CA PHE A 68 -11.87 -4.32 3.77
C PHE A 68 -13.28 -4.89 3.82
N TYR A 69 -13.43 -6.17 3.45
CA TYR A 69 -14.73 -6.83 3.31
C TYR A 69 -15.18 -7.57 4.57
N ARG A 70 -14.23 -8.06 5.39
CA ARG A 70 -14.52 -8.90 6.56
C ARG A 70 -13.50 -8.70 7.67
N SER A 71 -13.95 -8.85 8.90
CA SER A 71 -13.05 -8.97 10.05
C SER A 71 -12.30 -10.31 9.97
N MET A 72 -11.03 -10.29 10.32
CA MET A 72 -10.17 -11.47 10.35
C MET A 72 -9.72 -11.77 11.76
N LYS A 73 -9.51 -13.06 12.06
CA LYS A 73 -9.08 -13.51 13.38
C LYS A 73 -7.62 -13.15 13.65
N PRO A 74 -7.24 -12.85 14.89
CA PRO A 74 -5.85 -12.57 15.28
C PRO A 74 -4.88 -13.67 14.82
N GLU A 75 -5.29 -14.94 14.91
CA GLU A 75 -4.47 -16.11 14.55
C GLU A 75 -4.09 -16.10 13.07
N THR A 76 -4.92 -15.50 12.22
CA THR A 76 -4.62 -15.34 10.79
C THR A 76 -3.39 -14.43 10.58
N PHE A 77 -3.36 -13.30 11.27
CA PHE A 77 -2.26 -12.34 11.19
C PHE A 77 -0.98 -12.89 11.83
N ASP A 78 -1.09 -13.59 12.95
CA ASP A 78 0.05 -14.26 13.58
C ASP A 78 0.64 -15.34 12.66
N ASN A 79 -0.22 -16.16 12.02
CA ASN A 79 0.21 -17.13 11.02
C ASN A 79 0.93 -16.47 9.82
N TRP A 80 0.41 -15.35 9.32
CA TRP A 80 1.08 -14.62 8.25
C TRP A 80 2.43 -14.06 8.69
N ARG A 81 2.50 -13.49 9.89
CA ARG A 81 3.76 -12.97 10.46
C ARG A 81 4.81 -14.08 10.55
N LYS A 82 4.44 -15.26 11.05
CA LYS A 82 5.36 -16.39 11.22
C LYS A 82 5.84 -16.99 9.90
N ARG A 83 5.02 -16.92 8.85
CA ARG A 83 5.28 -17.53 7.55
C ARG A 83 6.00 -16.62 6.56
N THR A 84 6.34 -15.42 6.94
CA THR A 84 7.05 -14.45 6.09
C THR A 84 8.40 -14.07 6.71
N PRO A 85 9.41 -13.70 5.90
CA PRO A 85 10.71 -13.23 6.41
C PRO A 85 10.57 -12.05 7.37
N GLU A 86 11.55 -11.85 8.27
CA GLU A 86 11.53 -10.73 9.23
C GLU A 86 11.51 -9.36 8.53
N THR A 87 12.07 -9.26 7.34
CA THR A 87 12.08 -8.02 6.54
C THR A 87 10.80 -7.79 5.76
N PHE A 88 9.81 -8.70 5.84
CA PHE A 88 8.57 -8.59 5.08
C PHE A 88 7.62 -7.57 5.73
N SER A 89 7.04 -6.69 4.91
CA SER A 89 6.13 -5.63 5.36
C SER A 89 4.71 -5.88 4.86
N TRP A 90 3.73 -5.80 5.76
CA TRP A 90 2.32 -5.95 5.45
C TRP A 90 1.65 -4.58 5.35
N SER A 91 1.07 -4.24 4.21
CA SER A 91 0.10 -3.16 4.11
C SER A 91 -1.32 -3.71 4.24
N VAL A 92 -2.15 -3.05 5.03
CA VAL A 92 -3.49 -3.56 5.34
C VAL A 92 -4.54 -2.50 5.02
N LYS A 93 -5.50 -2.86 4.15
CA LYS A 93 -6.61 -1.98 3.81
C LYS A 93 -7.63 -1.95 4.94
N ALA A 94 -7.95 -0.75 5.40
CA ALA A 94 -8.91 -0.53 6.46
C ALA A 94 -10.31 -1.03 6.10
N SER A 95 -11.08 -1.41 7.12
CA SER A 95 -12.43 -1.94 6.96
C SER A 95 -13.34 -0.96 6.20
N ARG A 96 -14.16 -1.50 5.29
CA ARG A 96 -15.23 -0.78 4.61
C ARG A 96 -16.17 -0.07 5.60
N PHE A 97 -16.35 -0.64 6.77
CA PHE A 97 -17.20 -0.04 7.81
C PHE A 97 -16.67 1.34 8.23
N ILE A 98 -15.36 1.50 8.41
CA ILE A 98 -14.73 2.79 8.77
C ILE A 98 -14.86 3.81 7.64
N THR A 99 -14.48 3.41 6.42
CA THR A 99 -14.31 4.36 5.32
C THR A 99 -15.59 4.63 4.53
N HIS A 100 -16.44 3.62 4.32
CA HIS A 100 -17.62 3.71 3.45
C HIS A 100 -18.93 3.83 4.23
N VAL A 101 -19.06 3.14 5.37
CA VAL A 101 -20.28 3.18 6.19
C VAL A 101 -20.24 4.36 7.15
N LYS A 102 -19.25 4.43 8.00
CA LYS A 102 -19.03 5.54 8.95
C LYS A 102 -18.53 6.81 8.27
N ARG A 103 -17.93 6.69 7.10
CA ARG A 103 -17.39 7.83 6.33
C ARG A 103 -16.47 8.71 7.17
N LEU A 104 -15.55 8.03 7.91
CA LEU A 104 -14.60 8.60 8.86
C LEU A 104 -15.21 9.19 10.15
N LYS A 105 -16.52 9.21 10.31
CA LYS A 105 -17.20 9.73 11.51
C LYS A 105 -17.29 8.65 12.59
N ASP A 106 -17.28 9.06 13.88
CA ASP A 106 -17.39 8.15 15.04
C ASP A 106 -16.48 6.91 14.91
N ALA A 107 -15.24 7.15 14.51
CA ALA A 107 -14.34 6.07 14.10
C ALA A 107 -13.54 5.43 15.24
N SER A 108 -13.59 5.97 16.47
CA SER A 108 -12.74 5.51 17.58
C SER A 108 -12.93 4.01 17.89
N GLU A 109 -14.16 3.60 18.19
CA GLU A 109 -14.46 2.19 18.47
C GLU A 109 -14.24 1.28 17.25
N PRO A 110 -14.71 1.62 16.03
CA PRO A 110 -14.41 0.88 14.83
C PRO A 110 -12.90 0.73 14.56
N MET A 111 -12.11 1.76 14.81
CA MET A 111 -10.65 1.73 14.65
C MET A 111 -10.01 0.78 15.66
N GLN A 112 -10.40 0.84 16.93
CA GLN A 112 -9.90 -0.08 17.95
C GLN A 112 -10.20 -1.55 17.60
N LYS A 113 -11.43 -1.83 17.17
CA LYS A 113 -11.83 -3.18 16.71
C LYS A 113 -11.02 -3.65 15.50
N PHE A 114 -10.77 -2.76 14.56
CA PHE A 114 -9.96 -3.04 13.38
C PHE A 114 -8.49 -3.29 13.74
N MET A 115 -7.91 -2.46 14.61
CA MET A 115 -6.50 -2.54 14.98
C MET A 115 -6.18 -3.74 15.89
N LYS A 116 -7.10 -4.15 16.75
CA LYS A 116 -6.87 -5.22 17.74
C LYS A 116 -6.26 -6.51 17.13
N PRO A 117 -6.82 -7.11 16.08
CA PRO A 117 -6.22 -8.30 15.46
C PRO A 117 -4.91 -8.01 14.72
N LEU A 118 -4.72 -6.79 14.19
CA LEU A 118 -3.52 -6.41 13.45
C LEU A 118 -2.26 -6.32 14.32
N THR A 119 -2.41 -6.17 15.64
CA THR A 119 -1.27 -6.18 16.58
C THR A 119 -0.43 -7.46 16.46
N MET A 120 -1.04 -8.56 16.00
CA MET A 120 -0.34 -9.83 15.76
C MET A 120 0.70 -9.78 14.64
N LEU A 121 0.64 -8.79 13.75
CA LEU A 121 1.68 -8.54 12.75
C LEU A 121 2.95 -7.92 13.36
N GLY A 122 2.83 -7.28 14.54
CA GLY A 122 3.96 -6.64 15.22
C GLY A 122 4.64 -5.58 14.34
N GLU A 123 5.95 -5.65 14.25
CA GLU A 123 6.77 -4.73 13.45
C GLU A 123 6.62 -4.93 11.93
N LYS A 124 6.04 -6.07 11.50
CA LYS A 124 5.75 -6.32 10.09
C LYS A 124 4.50 -5.57 9.59
N LEU A 125 3.70 -4.93 10.47
CA LEU A 125 2.63 -4.02 10.06
C LEU A 125 3.26 -2.71 9.54
N GLY A 126 3.35 -2.57 8.22
CA GLY A 126 3.99 -1.46 7.55
C GLY A 126 3.07 -0.25 7.37
N VAL A 127 1.98 -0.39 6.63
CA VAL A 127 1.09 0.73 6.30
C VAL A 127 -0.38 0.33 6.43
N ILE A 128 -1.22 1.26 6.87
CA ILE A 128 -2.68 1.12 6.85
C ILE A 128 -3.24 2.01 5.74
N LEU A 129 -3.95 1.39 4.79
CA LEU A 129 -4.60 2.09 3.68
C LEU A 129 -6.06 2.39 3.97
N PHE A 130 -6.42 3.65 3.98
CA PHE A 130 -7.80 4.14 4.04
C PHE A 130 -8.27 4.56 2.64
N GLN A 131 -8.87 3.62 1.90
CA GLN A 131 -9.50 3.96 0.62
C GLN A 131 -10.89 4.53 0.85
N LEU A 132 -11.14 5.74 0.34
CA LEU A 132 -12.39 6.47 0.51
C LEU A 132 -13.35 6.22 -0.67
N PRO A 133 -14.68 6.24 -0.44
CA PRO A 133 -15.64 6.12 -1.52
C PRO A 133 -15.67 7.37 -2.41
N PRO A 134 -16.03 7.23 -3.71
CA PRO A 134 -16.12 8.37 -4.63
C PRO A 134 -17.11 9.46 -4.20
N SER A 135 -18.08 9.12 -3.37
CA SER A 135 -19.08 10.07 -2.84
C SER A 135 -18.64 10.83 -1.59
N LEU A 136 -17.45 10.54 -1.03
CA LEU A 136 -16.97 11.23 0.17
C LEU A 136 -16.24 12.51 -0.21
N VAL A 137 -16.94 13.63 -0.07
CA VAL A 137 -16.38 14.98 -0.21
C VAL A 137 -15.44 15.27 0.95
N PHE A 138 -14.37 16.01 0.69
CA PHE A 138 -13.44 16.48 1.72
C PHE A 138 -14.16 17.42 2.70
N ASP A 139 -13.96 17.15 3.97
CA ASP A 139 -14.42 17.93 5.10
C ASP A 139 -13.28 17.93 6.13
N GLU A 140 -12.73 19.11 6.41
CA GLU A 140 -11.54 19.26 7.26
C GLU A 140 -11.82 18.82 8.70
N ASP A 141 -12.97 19.16 9.26
CA ASP A 141 -13.32 18.81 10.65
C ASP A 141 -13.49 17.30 10.79
N VAL A 142 -14.09 16.63 9.79
CA VAL A 142 -14.21 15.18 9.77
C VAL A 142 -12.84 14.52 9.69
N LEU A 143 -11.93 15.03 8.85
CA LEU A 143 -10.58 14.51 8.74
C LEU A 143 -9.78 14.71 10.03
N GLU A 144 -9.80 15.92 10.60
CA GLU A 144 -9.06 16.23 11.85
C GLU A 144 -9.56 15.36 13.03
N ASN A 145 -10.88 15.17 13.15
CA ASN A 145 -11.44 14.28 14.16
C ASN A 145 -11.05 12.81 13.92
N PHE A 146 -11.01 12.37 12.66
CA PHE A 146 -10.57 11.03 12.31
C PHE A 146 -9.09 10.81 12.61
N CYS A 147 -8.23 11.80 12.34
CA CYS A 147 -6.80 11.71 12.63
C CYS A 147 -6.49 11.45 14.09
N ARG A 148 -7.33 11.93 15.03
CA ARG A 148 -7.22 11.63 16.47
C ARG A 148 -7.47 10.16 16.81
N CYS A 149 -8.11 9.41 15.90
CA CYS A 149 -8.37 7.99 16.07
C CYS A 149 -7.31 7.08 15.40
N LEU A 150 -6.37 7.67 14.66
CA LEU A 150 -5.33 6.89 13.98
C LEU A 150 -4.37 6.28 15.00
N PRO A 151 -3.82 5.08 14.71
CA PRO A 151 -2.89 4.44 15.61
C PRO A 151 -1.57 5.21 15.66
N GLU A 152 -1.09 5.48 16.85
CA GLU A 152 0.21 6.07 17.07
C GLU A 152 1.32 5.19 16.50
N ASN A 153 2.36 5.81 15.95
CA ASN A 153 3.55 5.14 15.40
C ASN A 153 3.27 4.11 14.28
N LYS A 154 2.14 4.25 13.58
CA LYS A 154 1.86 3.47 12.37
C LYS A 154 1.68 4.37 11.15
N ARG A 155 2.29 3.98 10.05
CA ARG A 155 2.15 4.69 8.78
C ARG A 155 0.73 4.55 8.26
N CYS A 156 0.08 5.66 7.93
CA CYS A 156 -1.27 5.71 7.38
C CYS A 156 -1.26 6.39 6.01
N THR A 157 -2.05 5.87 5.09
CA THR A 157 -2.22 6.46 3.75
C THR A 157 -3.69 6.54 3.37
N PHE A 158 -4.05 7.57 2.60
CA PHE A 158 -5.41 7.78 2.13
C PHE A 158 -5.46 7.78 0.61
N GLU A 159 -6.27 6.88 0.05
CA GLU A 159 -6.66 6.88 -1.36
C GLU A 159 -8.03 7.54 -1.50
N ALA A 160 -8.05 8.81 -1.86
CA ALA A 160 -9.29 9.53 -2.09
C ALA A 160 -9.75 9.37 -3.55
N ARG A 161 -11.07 9.28 -3.76
CA ARG A 161 -11.70 9.06 -5.07
C ARG A 161 -12.66 10.19 -5.47
N HIS A 162 -12.77 11.24 -4.68
CA HIS A 162 -13.51 12.46 -4.98
C HIS A 162 -12.54 13.64 -5.21
N SER A 163 -12.81 14.48 -6.20
CA SER A 163 -11.92 15.59 -6.61
C SER A 163 -11.68 16.65 -5.53
N SER A 164 -12.61 16.83 -4.59
CA SER A 164 -12.44 17.77 -3.47
C SER A 164 -11.22 17.49 -2.60
N TRP A 165 -10.71 16.26 -2.58
CA TRP A 165 -9.49 15.90 -1.84
C TRP A 165 -8.20 16.37 -2.51
N LEU A 166 -8.26 16.88 -3.77
CA LEU A 166 -7.11 17.46 -4.45
C LEU A 166 -6.81 18.91 -4.03
N GLN A 167 -7.65 19.50 -3.19
CA GLN A 167 -7.47 20.86 -2.71
C GLN A 167 -6.23 20.97 -1.82
N GLU A 168 -5.61 22.15 -1.81
CA GLU A 168 -4.38 22.38 -1.07
C GLU A 168 -4.56 22.19 0.45
N ASN A 169 -5.68 22.64 1.01
CA ASN A 169 -5.99 22.45 2.43
C ASN A 169 -6.09 20.97 2.82
N ALA A 170 -6.63 20.09 1.95
CA ALA A 170 -6.64 18.66 2.21
C ALA A 170 -5.22 18.08 2.29
N LEU A 171 -4.34 18.48 1.35
CA LEU A 171 -2.95 18.04 1.35
C LEU A 171 -2.15 18.61 2.53
N LEU A 172 -2.44 19.84 2.94
CA LEU A 172 -1.85 20.45 4.15
C LEU A 172 -2.27 19.69 5.40
N SER A 173 -3.54 19.28 5.52
CA SER A 173 -3.99 18.43 6.63
C SER A 173 -3.24 17.10 6.66
N PHE A 174 -3.08 16.42 5.52
CA PHE A 174 -2.27 15.20 5.46
C PHE A 174 -0.81 15.43 5.90
N LYS A 175 -0.19 16.54 5.48
CA LYS A 175 1.18 16.90 5.91
C LYS A 175 1.28 17.12 7.41
N ARG A 176 0.31 17.84 8.02
CA ARG A 176 0.29 18.07 9.46
C ARG A 176 0.29 16.78 10.29
N HIS A 177 -0.40 15.76 9.78
CA HIS A 177 -0.55 14.47 10.45
C HIS A 177 0.43 13.39 9.95
N ASN A 178 1.40 13.74 9.12
CA ASN A 178 2.34 12.78 8.50
C ASN A 178 1.62 11.60 7.83
N ILE A 179 0.51 11.87 7.14
CA ILE A 179 -0.28 10.88 6.41
C ILE A 179 0.11 10.93 4.94
N ALA A 180 0.39 9.79 4.32
CA ALA A 180 0.68 9.72 2.91
C ALA A 180 -0.59 9.92 2.07
N TRP A 181 -0.54 10.86 1.13
CA TRP A 181 -1.45 10.85 0.00
C TRP A 181 -1.14 9.63 -0.87
N CYS A 182 -2.11 8.74 -1.10
CA CYS A 182 -1.93 7.63 -2.00
C CYS A 182 -1.92 8.13 -3.45
N ILE A 183 -0.78 8.00 -4.11
CA ILE A 183 -0.65 8.30 -5.55
C ILE A 183 -1.21 7.10 -6.30
N SER A 184 -2.44 7.22 -6.83
CA SER A 184 -3.20 6.11 -7.41
C SER A 184 -3.38 6.32 -8.91
N ASP A 185 -2.69 5.51 -9.74
CA ASP A 185 -2.91 5.47 -11.18
C ASP A 185 -4.10 4.57 -11.49
N THR A 186 -5.17 5.16 -12.00
CA THR A 186 -6.46 4.51 -12.22
C THR A 186 -6.96 4.65 -13.66
N ALA A 187 -6.06 4.81 -14.63
CA ALA A 187 -6.43 5.08 -16.03
C ALA A 187 -7.42 6.26 -16.17
N GLY A 188 -7.25 7.32 -15.36
CA GLY A 188 -8.13 8.49 -15.38
C GLY A 188 -9.51 8.31 -14.72
N ARG A 189 -9.80 7.14 -14.11
CA ARG A 189 -11.10 6.86 -13.48
C ARG A 189 -11.35 7.71 -12.23
N TYR A 190 -10.32 7.96 -11.43
CA TYR A 190 -10.38 8.73 -10.19
C TYR A 190 -9.35 9.87 -10.20
N PRO A 191 -9.51 10.87 -9.33
CA PRO A 191 -8.59 11.99 -9.25
C PRO A 191 -7.13 11.52 -9.04
N PHE A 192 -6.23 12.08 -9.82
CA PHE A 192 -4.79 11.80 -9.74
C PHE A 192 -4.03 13.06 -9.35
N ARG A 193 -3.14 12.94 -8.38
CA ARG A 193 -2.17 13.97 -8.01
C ARG A 193 -0.90 13.33 -7.46
N GLU A 194 0.23 13.76 -7.99
CA GLU A 194 1.54 13.42 -7.43
C GLU A 194 1.85 14.38 -6.29
N ALA A 195 1.57 13.98 -5.05
CA ALA A 195 1.83 14.78 -3.87
C ALA A 195 2.56 13.97 -2.80
N VAL A 196 3.61 14.55 -2.21
CA VAL A 196 4.34 13.99 -1.08
C VAL A 196 3.90 14.71 0.19
N THR A 197 3.14 14.02 1.03
CA THR A 197 2.52 14.59 2.23
C THR A 197 3.04 13.99 3.55
N SER A 198 3.93 13.00 3.47
CA SER A 198 4.51 12.34 4.65
C SER A 198 5.97 11.98 4.45
N ASP A 199 6.59 11.36 5.46
CA ASP A 199 7.96 10.86 5.42
C ASP A 199 8.13 9.60 4.58
N PHE A 200 7.03 9.05 4.04
CA PHE A 200 7.02 7.91 3.12
C PHE A 200 6.03 8.17 1.96
N ILE A 201 6.09 7.32 0.93
CA ILE A 201 5.23 7.40 -0.25
C ILE A 201 4.46 6.09 -0.39
N TYR A 202 3.20 6.19 -0.81
CA TYR A 202 2.35 5.06 -1.11
C TYR A 202 1.76 5.19 -2.51
N ILE A 203 1.98 4.17 -3.34
CA ILE A 203 1.58 4.17 -4.75
C ILE A 203 0.72 2.94 -5.02
N ARG A 204 -0.39 3.14 -5.72
CA ARG A 204 -1.22 2.05 -6.24
C ARG A 204 -1.33 2.15 -7.76
N LEU A 205 -0.95 1.09 -8.43
CA LEU A 205 -0.92 0.99 -9.89
C LEU A 205 -2.04 0.06 -10.35
N HIS A 206 -3.18 0.64 -10.75
CA HIS A 206 -4.38 -0.11 -11.15
C HIS A 206 -4.46 -0.35 -12.67
N GLY A 207 -3.43 0.04 -13.42
CA GLY A 207 -3.38 0.01 -14.88
C GLY A 207 -3.39 1.40 -15.47
N SER A 208 -2.50 1.63 -16.46
CA SER A 208 -2.29 2.96 -17.06
C SER A 208 -3.33 3.33 -18.12
N ARG A 209 -3.86 2.33 -18.85
CA ARG A 209 -4.79 2.53 -19.97
C ARG A 209 -6.19 1.98 -19.72
N LYS A 210 -6.30 0.88 -18.98
CA LYS A 210 -7.56 0.25 -18.60
C LYS A 210 -7.48 -0.21 -17.16
N LEU A 211 -8.40 0.26 -16.34
CA LEU A 211 -8.48 -0.04 -14.92
C LEU A 211 -8.51 -1.56 -14.67
N TYR A 212 -7.61 -2.06 -13.83
CA TYR A 212 -7.41 -3.46 -13.43
C TYR A 212 -7.03 -4.44 -14.57
N ALA A 213 -6.85 -3.96 -15.80
CA ALA A 213 -6.71 -4.85 -16.96
C ALA A 213 -5.63 -4.46 -17.97
N SER A 214 -4.87 -3.37 -17.76
CA SER A 214 -3.74 -3.01 -18.63
C SER A 214 -2.41 -3.29 -17.95
N GLU A 215 -1.48 -3.84 -18.70
CA GLU A 215 -0.09 -3.95 -18.29
C GLU A 215 0.60 -2.58 -18.37
N TYR A 216 1.60 -2.36 -17.53
CA TYR A 216 2.50 -1.23 -17.61
C TYR A 216 3.64 -1.54 -18.58
N THR A 217 3.89 -0.65 -19.54
CA THR A 217 5.03 -0.77 -20.45
C THR A 217 6.35 -0.56 -19.69
N GLU A 218 7.45 -0.98 -20.32
CA GLU A 218 8.79 -0.78 -19.75
C GLU A 218 9.11 0.71 -19.53
N GLU A 219 8.69 1.58 -20.43
CA GLU A 219 8.86 3.03 -20.33
C GLU A 219 8.05 3.62 -19.18
N GLU A 220 6.81 3.18 -18.98
CA GLU A 220 5.98 3.60 -17.84
C GLU A 220 6.62 3.18 -16.51
N LEU A 221 7.13 1.95 -16.44
CA LEU A 221 7.82 1.46 -15.24
C LEU A 221 9.13 2.21 -14.96
N LYS A 222 9.91 2.55 -15.98
CA LYS A 222 11.11 3.39 -15.85
C LYS A 222 10.75 4.79 -15.33
N THR A 223 9.70 5.38 -15.88
CA THR A 223 9.20 6.71 -15.45
C THR A 223 8.79 6.68 -13.98
N TRP A 224 8.07 5.65 -13.52
CA TRP A 224 7.72 5.49 -12.11
C TRP A 224 8.97 5.31 -11.23
N ALA A 225 9.93 4.50 -11.66
CA ALA A 225 11.17 4.28 -10.91
C ALA A 225 11.99 5.58 -10.78
N GLU A 226 12.03 6.42 -11.81
CA GLU A 226 12.71 7.74 -11.77
C GLU A 226 12.02 8.70 -10.81
N LYS A 227 10.69 8.77 -10.82
CA LYS A 227 9.90 9.58 -9.87
C LYS A 227 10.18 9.15 -8.45
N ILE A 228 10.14 7.85 -8.15
CA ILE A 228 10.39 7.28 -6.83
C ILE A 228 11.79 7.66 -6.34
N ARG A 229 12.82 7.53 -7.18
CA ARG A 229 14.20 7.93 -6.83
C ARG A 229 14.29 9.43 -6.53
N ARG A 230 13.61 10.28 -7.32
CA ARG A 230 13.60 11.73 -7.14
C ARG A 230 12.95 12.15 -5.82
N TRP A 231 11.87 11.48 -5.41
CA TRP A 231 11.20 11.78 -4.15
C TRP A 231 12.04 11.41 -2.93
N ASN A 232 12.97 10.46 -3.08
CA ASN A 232 13.97 10.08 -2.08
C ASN A 232 13.38 9.82 -0.69
N ARG A 233 12.38 8.93 -0.62
CA ARG A 233 11.67 8.51 0.61
C ARG A 233 11.39 7.02 0.59
N ASP A 234 11.18 6.42 1.77
CA ASP A 234 10.61 5.07 1.85
C ASP A 234 9.35 5.01 0.99
N THR A 235 9.28 4.06 0.08
CA THR A 235 8.19 3.98 -0.88
C THR A 235 7.58 2.59 -0.92
N PHE A 236 6.24 2.53 -0.85
CA PHE A 236 5.45 1.33 -1.02
C PHE A 236 4.69 1.40 -2.34
N VAL A 237 4.90 0.42 -3.21
CA VAL A 237 4.27 0.35 -4.54
C VAL A 237 3.49 -0.95 -4.65
N TYR A 238 2.19 -0.85 -4.94
CA TYR A 238 1.33 -2.02 -5.10
C TYR A 238 0.66 -2.03 -6.47
N PHE A 239 0.84 -3.14 -7.16
CA PHE A 239 0.14 -3.43 -8.39
C PHE A 239 -1.22 -4.05 -8.06
N ASP A 240 -2.28 -3.41 -8.54
CA ASP A 240 -3.68 -3.81 -8.36
C ASP A 240 -4.33 -4.04 -9.76
N ASN A 241 -3.54 -4.62 -10.67
CA ASN A 241 -3.91 -4.98 -12.03
C ASN A 241 -3.55 -6.45 -12.31
N ASP A 242 -4.09 -7.34 -11.51
CA ASP A 242 -3.75 -8.75 -11.40
C ASP A 242 -4.35 -9.66 -12.51
N PHE A 243 -4.97 -9.08 -13.53
CA PHE A 243 -5.73 -9.80 -14.57
C PHE A 243 -4.94 -10.86 -15.32
N MET A 244 -3.63 -10.66 -15.52
CA MET A 244 -2.76 -11.60 -16.25
C MET A 244 -1.69 -12.27 -15.37
N GLY A 245 -1.62 -11.97 -14.08
CA GLY A 245 -0.65 -12.49 -13.12
C GLY A 245 0.59 -11.65 -12.96
#